data_ef3afffd6e0225a443ab1268d0bcf072
#
_entry.id   ef3afffd6e0225a443ab1268d0bcf072
#
_cell.length_a   1.000
_cell.length_b   1.000
_cell.length_c   1.000
_cell.angle_alpha   90.00
_cell.angle_beta   90.00
_cell.angle_gamma   90.00
#
_symmetry.space_group_name_H-M   'P 1'
#
loop_
_entity.id
_entity.type
_entity.pdbx_description
1 polymer ?
#
loop_
_entity_poly.entity_id
_entity_poly.type
_entity_poly.pdbx_seq_one_letter_code
_entity_poly.pdbx_strand_id
1 'polypeptide(L)'
;MADNNNHAPKAKREQWGSSFGFILATAGSAVGLGNIMKFPWMTGQYGGATFLVTYIIVMIFVGAFMLMADFLIGRNGKCSAIFAYRKIDGRFTWMGYLGVFSALLAEAYYAVFGGWMMYYIVMSFGPLAHMADAGEVGAFFGSFISSPIGPLVGALIFHILTTIIVGGIKGGIEKASKVMMPALLVILIVLVIRALTLPNIGEGITYYLKPDLSKMSIGLVAAAVGQCFFSLNIGTTGMVNYGSYLPDSENIPSSTVKIVIADFVVAFLAGLIIIP
;
A
#
# COMPACT_ATOMS: atom_id res chain seq x y z
N MET A 1 35.46 16.15 -41.39
CA MET A 1 34.39 16.50 -40.43
C MET A 1 34.46 15.49 -39.28
N ALA A 2 34.97 15.93 -38.15
CA ALA A 2 35.24 15.07 -37.02
C ALA A 2 33.92 14.79 -36.28
N ASP A 3 33.57 13.52 -36.18
CA ASP A 3 32.40 13.00 -35.46
C ASP A 3 32.71 13.02 -33.97
N ASN A 4 32.25 14.09 -33.29
CA ASN A 4 32.48 14.31 -31.87
C ASN A 4 31.43 13.51 -31.06
N ASN A 5 31.55 12.16 -31.07
CA ASN A 5 30.79 11.29 -30.21
C ASN A 5 31.31 11.37 -28.76
N ASN A 6 31.04 12.49 -28.11
CA ASN A 6 31.23 12.66 -26.65
C ASN A 6 30.13 11.86 -25.92
N HIS A 7 30.25 10.52 -25.91
CA HIS A 7 29.46 9.66 -25.06
C HIS A 7 30.00 9.76 -23.62
N ALA A 8 29.54 10.79 -22.89
CA ALA A 8 29.66 10.74 -21.43
C ALA A 8 29.08 9.38 -20.96
N PRO A 9 29.77 8.63 -20.08
CA PRO A 9 29.27 7.36 -19.60
C PRO A 9 27.91 7.60 -18.95
N LYS A 10 26.85 7.01 -19.52
CA LYS A 10 25.52 7.05 -18.91
C LYS A 10 25.66 6.47 -17.52
N ALA A 11 25.46 7.31 -16.49
CA ALA A 11 25.47 6.86 -15.10
C ALA A 11 24.59 5.60 -15.00
N LYS A 12 25.17 4.50 -14.52
CA LYS A 12 24.40 3.26 -14.32
C LYS A 12 23.26 3.57 -13.38
N ARG A 13 22.03 3.34 -13.84
CA ARG A 13 20.84 3.50 -13.01
C ARG A 13 20.97 2.59 -11.80
N GLU A 14 20.64 3.12 -10.61
CA GLU A 14 20.55 2.34 -9.39
C GLU A 14 19.64 1.12 -9.60
N GLN A 15 19.96 0.00 -8.97
CA GLN A 15 19.17 -1.24 -9.03
C GLN A 15 18.90 -1.72 -7.62
N TRP A 16 17.84 -2.52 -7.45
CA TRP A 16 17.57 -3.22 -6.21
C TRP A 16 18.78 -4.06 -5.79
N GLY A 17 19.11 -4.04 -4.51
CA GLY A 17 20.24 -4.79 -3.99
C GLY A 17 20.02 -6.30 -3.95
N SER A 18 18.73 -6.72 -3.88
CA SER A 18 18.33 -8.13 -3.86
C SER A 18 16.87 -8.29 -4.29
N SER A 19 16.52 -9.48 -4.82
CA SER A 19 15.12 -9.86 -5.10
C SER A 19 14.26 -9.80 -3.83
N PHE A 20 14.79 -10.26 -2.70
CA PHE A 20 14.10 -10.18 -1.40
C PHE A 20 13.84 -8.72 -0.97
N GLY A 21 14.84 -7.83 -1.14
CA GLY A 21 14.69 -6.41 -0.87
C GLY A 21 13.64 -5.74 -1.76
N PHE A 22 13.61 -6.08 -3.04
CA PHE A 22 12.57 -5.63 -3.97
C PHE A 22 11.17 -6.09 -3.53
N ILE A 23 11.01 -7.39 -3.19
CA ILE A 23 9.71 -7.93 -2.76
C ILE A 23 9.24 -7.22 -1.49
N LEU A 24 10.11 -7.07 -0.47
CA LEU A 24 9.76 -6.37 0.77
C LEU A 24 9.44 -4.89 0.56
N ALA A 25 10.20 -4.19 -0.28
CA ALA A 25 9.95 -2.79 -0.58
C ALA A 25 8.63 -2.59 -1.34
N THR A 26 8.34 -3.48 -2.31
CA THR A 26 7.10 -3.42 -3.09
C THR A 26 5.90 -3.83 -2.24
N ALA A 27 6.02 -4.91 -1.47
CA ALA A 27 4.99 -5.29 -0.51
C ALA A 27 4.77 -4.18 0.53
N GLY A 28 5.84 -3.54 1.03
CA GLY A 28 5.74 -2.41 1.95
C GLY A 28 5.08 -1.17 1.35
N SER A 29 5.24 -0.96 0.04
CA SER A 29 4.52 0.11 -0.68
C SER A 29 3.04 -0.23 -0.88
N ALA A 30 2.70 -1.51 -1.05
CA ALA A 30 1.33 -1.99 -1.17
C ALA A 30 0.64 -2.04 0.21
N VAL A 31 1.35 -2.53 1.23
CA VAL A 31 0.86 -2.67 2.61
C VAL A 31 0.85 -1.31 3.31
N GLY A 32 -0.31 -0.73 3.49
CA GLY A 32 -0.47 0.57 4.12
C GLY A 32 -1.87 0.76 4.71
N LEU A 33 -2.34 1.99 4.71
CA LEU A 33 -3.68 2.35 5.17
C LEU A 33 -4.80 1.61 4.42
N GLY A 34 -4.52 1.22 3.18
CA GLY A 34 -5.42 0.41 2.35
C GLY A 34 -5.76 -0.94 2.98
N ASN A 35 -4.77 -1.61 3.56
CA ASN A 35 -4.92 -2.91 4.19
C ASN A 35 -5.40 -2.82 5.62
N ILE A 36 -4.90 -1.84 6.39
CA ILE A 36 -5.11 -1.76 7.82
C ILE A 36 -6.44 -1.05 8.15
N MET A 37 -6.82 -0.03 7.41
CA MET A 37 -8.06 0.73 7.66
C MET A 37 -9.14 0.46 6.62
N LYS A 38 -8.82 0.68 5.34
CA LYS A 38 -9.83 0.67 4.29
C LYS A 38 -10.37 -0.73 4.02
N PHE A 39 -9.52 -1.76 3.99
CA PHE A 39 -9.96 -3.13 3.74
C PHE A 39 -10.92 -3.66 4.81
N PRO A 40 -10.64 -3.57 6.13
CA PRO A 40 -11.60 -3.98 7.15
C PRO A 40 -12.92 -3.20 7.09
N TRP A 41 -12.83 -1.87 6.85
CA TRP A 41 -14.02 -1.04 6.70
C TRP A 41 -14.87 -1.50 5.51
N MET A 42 -14.25 -1.70 4.33
CA MET A 42 -14.95 -2.22 3.14
C MET A 42 -15.55 -3.60 3.39
N THR A 43 -14.82 -4.47 4.07
CA THR A 43 -15.31 -5.81 4.45
C THR A 43 -16.55 -5.70 5.33
N GLY A 44 -16.57 -4.81 6.30
CA GLY A 44 -17.73 -4.53 7.15
C GLY A 44 -18.94 -4.00 6.36
N GLN A 45 -18.71 -3.11 5.38
CA GLN A 45 -19.78 -2.50 4.57
C GLN A 45 -20.35 -3.45 3.51
N TYR A 46 -19.55 -4.33 2.93
CA TYR A 46 -19.92 -5.16 1.78
C TYR A 46 -20.12 -6.65 2.11
N GLY A 47 -20.52 -6.96 3.36
CA GLY A 47 -20.99 -8.31 3.70
C GLY A 47 -19.92 -9.31 4.11
N GLY A 48 -18.87 -8.83 4.77
CA GLY A 48 -17.90 -9.68 5.48
C GLY A 48 -17.16 -10.64 4.56
N ALA A 49 -17.29 -11.93 4.82
CA ALA A 49 -16.63 -12.98 4.08
C ALA A 49 -16.93 -12.97 2.57
N THR A 50 -18.10 -12.49 2.14
CA THR A 50 -18.45 -12.42 0.72
C THR A 50 -17.56 -11.40 -0.01
N PHE A 51 -17.29 -10.26 0.62
CA PHE A 51 -16.31 -9.30 0.12
C PHE A 51 -14.90 -9.89 0.12
N LEU A 52 -14.49 -10.55 1.21
CA LEU A 52 -13.18 -11.19 1.34
C LEU A 52 -12.92 -12.19 0.20
N VAL A 53 -13.86 -13.09 -0.06
CA VAL A 53 -13.73 -14.10 -1.14
C VAL A 53 -13.66 -13.42 -2.51
N THR A 54 -14.53 -12.44 -2.76
CA THR A 54 -14.52 -11.68 -4.02
C THR A 54 -13.20 -10.93 -4.20
N TYR A 55 -12.68 -10.32 -3.12
CA TYR A 55 -11.38 -9.64 -3.14
C TYR A 55 -10.23 -10.58 -3.49
N ILE A 56 -10.20 -11.80 -2.91
CA ILE A 56 -9.19 -12.82 -3.24
C ILE A 56 -9.23 -13.15 -4.74
N ILE A 57 -10.43 -13.38 -5.29
CA ILE A 57 -10.61 -13.69 -6.71
C ILE A 57 -10.08 -12.52 -7.57
N VAL A 58 -10.45 -11.30 -7.24
CA VAL A 58 -9.99 -10.09 -7.96
C VAL A 58 -8.48 -9.94 -7.85
N MET A 59 -7.88 -10.16 -6.68
CA MET A 59 -6.43 -10.07 -6.46
C MET A 59 -5.67 -11.07 -7.36
N ILE A 60 -6.17 -12.29 -7.49
CA ILE A 60 -5.53 -13.35 -8.30
C ILE A 60 -5.70 -13.06 -9.80
N PHE A 61 -6.92 -12.79 -10.25
CA PHE A 61 -7.25 -12.74 -11.68
C PHE A 61 -7.09 -11.34 -12.31
N VAL A 62 -7.09 -10.28 -11.52
CA VAL A 62 -6.94 -8.91 -12.00
C VAL A 62 -5.68 -8.28 -11.43
N GLY A 63 -5.56 -8.22 -10.11
CA GLY A 63 -4.48 -7.53 -9.41
C GLY A 63 -3.09 -8.04 -9.78
N ALA A 64 -2.89 -9.36 -9.73
CA ALA A 64 -1.59 -9.96 -10.03
C ALA A 64 -1.14 -9.69 -11.49
N PHE A 65 -2.07 -9.80 -12.45
CA PHE A 65 -1.74 -9.54 -13.86
C PHE A 65 -1.45 -8.07 -14.14
N MET A 66 -2.22 -7.16 -13.55
CA MET A 66 -1.99 -5.73 -13.70
C MET A 66 -0.67 -5.30 -13.06
N LEU A 67 -0.37 -5.79 -11.86
CA LEU A 67 0.90 -5.53 -11.18
C LEU A 67 2.10 -6.06 -11.99
N MET A 68 1.96 -7.26 -12.57
CA MET A 68 2.97 -7.84 -13.45
C MET A 68 3.19 -6.98 -14.69
N ALA A 69 2.12 -6.45 -15.29
CA ALA A 69 2.21 -5.54 -16.43
C ALA A 69 2.97 -4.26 -16.08
N ASP A 70 2.69 -3.65 -14.92
CA ASP A 70 3.39 -2.46 -14.45
C ASP A 70 4.91 -2.72 -14.30
N PHE A 71 5.30 -3.86 -13.71
CA PHE A 71 6.71 -4.24 -13.59
C PHE A 71 7.37 -4.47 -14.96
N LEU A 72 6.67 -5.10 -15.91
CA LEU A 72 7.19 -5.31 -17.26
C LEU A 72 7.39 -4.00 -18.01
N ILE A 73 6.43 -3.07 -17.92
CA ILE A 73 6.55 -1.73 -18.50
C ILE A 73 7.77 -1.01 -17.93
N GLY A 74 7.90 -1.02 -16.59
CA GLY A 74 9.02 -0.39 -15.90
C GLY A 74 10.36 -0.99 -16.27
N ARG A 75 10.50 -2.33 -16.22
CA ARG A 75 11.73 -3.04 -16.54
C ARG A 75 12.18 -2.83 -17.97
N ASN A 76 11.27 -2.86 -18.94
CA ASN A 76 11.59 -2.61 -20.34
C ASN A 76 11.92 -1.13 -20.59
N GLY A 77 11.26 -0.23 -19.88
CA GLY A 77 11.49 1.21 -19.99
C GLY A 77 12.86 1.64 -19.46
N LYS A 78 13.29 1.11 -18.28
CA LYS A 78 14.50 1.54 -17.55
C LYS A 78 14.58 3.07 -17.37
N CYS A 79 13.43 3.74 -17.26
CA CYS A 79 13.30 5.19 -17.13
C CYS A 79 12.08 5.52 -16.25
N SER A 80 11.77 6.82 -16.08
CA SER A 80 10.54 7.21 -15.35
C SER A 80 9.31 6.72 -16.10
N ALA A 81 8.20 6.56 -15.38
CA ALA A 81 6.98 5.97 -15.92
C ALA A 81 6.47 6.66 -17.19
N ILE A 82 6.48 8.00 -17.25
CA ILE A 82 6.05 8.76 -18.45
C ILE A 82 6.83 8.31 -19.68
N PHE A 83 8.16 8.23 -19.56
CA PHE A 83 9.01 7.80 -20.68
C PHE A 83 8.91 6.29 -20.94
N ALA A 84 8.60 5.47 -19.92
CA ALA A 84 8.39 4.03 -20.11
C ALA A 84 7.16 3.77 -20.99
N TYR A 85 6.03 4.43 -20.73
CA TYR A 85 4.85 4.36 -21.59
C TYR A 85 5.12 4.89 -23.00
N ARG A 86 5.82 6.03 -23.12
CA ARG A 86 6.19 6.60 -24.42
C ARG A 86 7.07 5.68 -25.26
N LYS A 87 7.93 4.87 -24.64
CA LYS A 87 8.78 3.91 -25.37
C LYS A 87 7.99 2.73 -25.93
N ILE A 88 6.85 2.35 -25.32
CA ILE A 88 5.97 1.32 -25.87
C ILE A 88 5.26 1.86 -27.11
N ASP A 89 4.59 2.99 -26.97
CA ASP A 89 3.95 3.73 -28.05
C ASP A 89 3.73 5.18 -27.58
N GLY A 90 4.11 6.16 -28.40
CA GLY A 90 3.94 7.58 -28.09
C GLY A 90 2.49 7.98 -27.75
N ARG A 91 1.51 7.22 -28.26
CA ARG A 91 0.08 7.41 -27.98
C ARG A 91 -0.27 7.16 -26.50
N PHE A 92 0.49 6.34 -25.78
CA PHE A 92 0.24 6.02 -24.37
C PHE A 92 0.97 6.95 -23.39
N THR A 93 1.67 7.98 -23.86
CA THR A 93 2.38 8.94 -23.00
C THR A 93 1.45 9.59 -21.96
N TRP A 94 0.18 9.85 -22.34
CA TRP A 94 -0.81 10.43 -21.45
C TRP A 94 -1.13 9.57 -20.21
N MET A 95 -1.03 8.24 -20.33
CA MET A 95 -1.20 7.32 -19.19
C MET A 95 -0.14 7.57 -18.13
N GLY A 96 1.10 7.83 -18.55
CA GLY A 96 2.18 8.18 -17.61
C GLY A 96 1.91 9.50 -16.88
N TYR A 97 1.40 10.53 -17.57
CA TYR A 97 1.00 11.81 -16.93
C TYR A 97 -0.17 11.63 -15.99
N LEU A 98 -1.20 10.88 -16.40
CA LEU A 98 -2.36 10.60 -15.55
C LEU A 98 -1.96 9.85 -14.28
N GLY A 99 -1.07 8.86 -14.42
CA GLY A 99 -0.59 8.10 -13.26
C GLY A 99 0.27 8.94 -12.31
N VAL A 100 1.10 9.86 -12.82
CA VAL A 100 1.83 10.81 -11.97
C VAL A 100 0.87 11.75 -11.25
N PHE A 101 -0.17 12.25 -11.93
CA PHE A 101 -1.19 13.08 -11.32
C PHE A 101 -1.96 12.33 -10.23
N SER A 102 -2.33 11.07 -10.48
CA SER A 102 -2.95 10.19 -9.48
C SER A 102 -2.04 9.98 -8.27
N ALA A 103 -0.73 9.80 -8.49
CA ALA A 103 0.24 9.67 -7.40
C ALA A 103 0.34 10.94 -6.55
N LEU A 104 0.30 12.13 -7.15
CA LEU A 104 0.29 13.41 -6.43
C LEU A 104 -0.97 13.57 -5.56
N LEU A 105 -2.14 13.20 -6.08
CA LEU A 105 -3.37 13.23 -5.30
C LEU A 105 -3.33 12.22 -4.14
N ALA A 106 -2.81 11.01 -4.39
CA ALA A 106 -2.63 10.00 -3.36
C ALA A 106 -1.66 10.48 -2.28
N GLU A 107 -0.54 11.11 -2.64
CA GLU A 107 0.44 11.65 -1.68
C GLU A 107 -0.17 12.72 -0.78
N ALA A 108 -0.95 13.65 -1.34
CA ALA A 108 -1.65 14.66 -0.55
C ALA A 108 -2.59 14.05 0.51
N TYR A 109 -3.31 13.01 0.13
CA TYR A 109 -4.16 12.24 1.03
C TYR A 109 -3.34 11.49 2.10
N TYR A 110 -2.28 10.77 1.70
CA TYR A 110 -1.42 10.04 2.61
C TYR A 110 -0.68 10.93 3.60
N ALA A 111 -0.31 12.15 3.20
CA ALA A 111 0.33 13.14 4.08
C ALA A 111 -0.56 13.50 5.28
N VAL A 112 -1.85 13.73 5.03
CA VAL A 112 -2.82 14.04 6.09
C VAL A 112 -2.99 12.87 7.03
N PHE A 113 -3.23 11.66 6.48
CA PHE A 113 -3.39 10.45 7.29
C PHE A 113 -2.11 10.08 8.05
N GLY A 114 -0.94 10.21 7.41
CA GLY A 114 0.35 10.00 8.08
C GLY A 114 0.53 10.96 9.26
N GLY A 115 0.14 12.21 9.09
CA GLY A 115 0.13 13.20 10.17
C GLY A 115 -0.80 12.82 11.32
N TRP A 116 -1.99 12.31 11.02
CA TRP A 116 -2.90 11.79 12.06
C TRP A 116 -2.29 10.61 12.81
N MET A 117 -1.67 9.68 12.10
CA MET A 117 -1.01 8.53 12.73
C MET A 117 0.13 8.97 13.66
N MET A 118 0.96 9.93 13.25
CA MET A 118 2.02 10.49 14.09
C MET A 118 1.46 11.09 15.37
N TYR A 119 0.38 11.86 15.27
CA TYR A 119 -0.29 12.44 16.43
C TYR A 119 -0.84 11.36 17.37
N TYR A 120 -1.54 10.36 16.81
CA TYR A 120 -2.13 9.28 17.59
C TYR A 120 -1.09 8.39 18.27
N ILE A 121 0.08 8.15 17.66
CA ILE A 121 1.19 7.45 18.31
C ILE A 121 1.58 8.18 19.60
N VAL A 122 1.75 9.50 19.55
CA VAL A 122 2.13 10.29 20.74
C VAL A 122 1.00 10.26 21.79
N MET A 123 -0.24 10.45 21.37
CA MET A 123 -1.38 10.49 22.29
C MET A 123 -1.71 9.12 22.90
N SER A 124 -1.30 8.01 22.27
CA SER A 124 -1.46 6.66 22.84
C SER A 124 -0.64 6.42 24.11
N PHE A 125 0.43 7.19 24.32
CA PHE A 125 1.20 7.16 25.59
C PHE A 125 0.64 8.08 26.66
N GLY A 126 -0.49 8.78 26.41
CA GLY A 126 -1.11 9.75 27.29
C GLY A 126 -2.64 9.64 27.31
N PRO A 127 -3.36 10.66 26.85
CA PRO A 127 -4.83 10.75 26.98
C PRO A 127 -5.59 9.54 26.43
N LEU A 128 -5.22 9.03 25.25
CA LEU A 128 -5.89 7.90 24.61
C LEU A 128 -5.79 6.59 25.41
N ALA A 129 -4.70 6.39 26.16
CA ALA A 129 -4.53 5.18 26.98
C ALA A 129 -5.56 5.06 28.12
N HIS A 130 -6.19 6.16 28.49
CA HIS A 130 -7.16 6.25 29.58
C HIS A 130 -8.63 6.38 29.10
N MET A 131 -8.84 6.53 27.79
CA MET A 131 -10.17 6.58 27.20
C MET A 131 -10.73 5.16 27.06
N ALA A 132 -11.79 4.85 27.80
CA ALA A 132 -12.43 3.53 27.79
C ALA A 132 -13.66 3.47 26.88
N ASP A 133 -14.22 4.62 26.50
CA ASP A 133 -15.43 4.73 25.70
C ASP A 133 -15.11 5.16 24.23
N ALA A 134 -15.72 4.45 23.28
CA ALA A 134 -15.62 4.79 21.86
C ALA A 134 -16.14 6.21 21.55
N GLY A 135 -17.11 6.71 22.30
CA GLY A 135 -17.63 8.07 22.19
C GLY A 135 -16.59 9.12 22.56
N GLU A 136 -15.81 8.91 23.60
CA GLU A 136 -14.72 9.80 24.03
C GLU A 136 -13.60 9.84 22.96
N VAL A 137 -13.24 8.67 22.42
CA VAL A 137 -12.25 8.57 21.33
C VAL A 137 -12.74 9.29 20.08
N GLY A 138 -14.03 9.16 19.74
CA GLY A 138 -14.64 9.85 18.62
C GLY A 138 -14.65 11.37 18.79
N ALA A 139 -15.00 11.87 19.98
CA ALA A 139 -14.96 13.29 20.32
C ALA A 139 -13.53 13.86 20.28
N PHE A 140 -12.57 13.09 20.79
CA PHE A 140 -11.15 13.44 20.74
C PHE A 140 -10.65 13.58 19.28
N PHE A 141 -11.01 12.62 18.43
CA PHE A 141 -10.70 12.70 17.00
C PHE A 141 -11.36 13.91 16.33
N GLY A 142 -12.65 14.15 16.60
CA GLY A 142 -13.37 15.31 16.08
C GLY A 142 -12.72 16.65 16.45
N SER A 143 -12.27 16.80 17.69
CA SER A 143 -11.56 18.00 18.15
C SER A 143 -10.21 18.19 17.45
N PHE A 144 -9.49 17.10 17.25
CA PHE A 144 -8.19 17.11 16.56
C PHE A 144 -8.31 17.53 15.08
N ILE A 145 -9.23 16.93 14.33
CA ILE A 145 -9.40 17.26 12.90
C ILE A 145 -10.01 18.65 12.68
N SER A 146 -10.73 19.19 13.67
CA SER A 146 -11.27 20.55 13.60
C SER A 146 -10.21 21.63 13.82
N SER A 147 -9.04 21.27 14.37
CA SER A 147 -7.90 22.16 14.51
C SER A 147 -6.98 22.05 13.28
N PRO A 148 -6.70 23.13 12.54
CA PRO A 148 -5.82 23.04 11.38
C PRO A 148 -4.35 22.82 11.75
N ILE A 149 -3.93 23.22 12.96
CA ILE A 149 -2.51 23.22 13.36
C ILE A 149 -2.03 21.79 13.65
N GLY A 150 -2.78 20.99 14.42
CA GLY A 150 -2.37 19.63 14.78
C GLY A 150 -2.15 18.73 13.57
N PRO A 151 -3.12 18.58 12.66
CA PRO A 151 -2.96 17.81 11.43
C PRO A 151 -1.83 18.31 10.54
N LEU A 152 -1.64 19.64 10.41
CA LEU A 152 -0.58 20.22 9.59
C LEU A 152 0.81 19.89 10.14
N VAL A 153 1.03 20.07 11.45
CA VAL A 153 2.31 19.75 12.09
C VAL A 153 2.63 18.26 11.96
N GLY A 154 1.63 17.40 12.18
CA GLY A 154 1.78 15.96 11.99
C GLY A 154 2.17 15.60 10.54
N ALA A 155 1.49 16.20 9.55
CA ALA A 155 1.80 16.00 8.13
C ALA A 155 3.22 16.45 7.77
N LEU A 156 3.68 17.58 8.28
CA LEU A 156 5.04 18.05 8.08
C LEU A 156 6.09 17.10 8.67
N ILE A 157 5.86 16.62 9.89
CA ILE A 157 6.76 15.65 10.53
C ILE A 157 6.79 14.36 9.70
N PHE A 158 5.63 13.85 9.28
CA PHE A 158 5.54 12.67 8.43
C PHE A 158 6.31 12.84 7.13
N HIS A 159 6.17 13.97 6.44
CA HIS A 159 6.90 14.26 5.20
C HIS A 159 8.41 14.36 5.41
N ILE A 160 8.87 14.98 6.48
CA ILE A 160 10.31 15.05 6.80
C ILE A 160 10.86 13.64 7.00
N LEU A 161 10.19 12.80 7.77
CA LEU A 161 10.63 11.42 8.02
C LEU A 161 10.62 10.57 6.73
N THR A 162 9.59 10.67 5.91
CA THR A 162 9.53 9.95 4.64
C THR A 162 10.61 10.42 3.67
N THR A 163 10.88 11.71 3.59
CA THR A 163 11.94 12.27 2.74
C THR A 163 13.33 11.74 3.13
N ILE A 164 13.61 11.61 4.43
CA ILE A 164 14.86 11.01 4.92
C ILE A 164 14.98 9.55 4.48
N ILE A 165 13.89 8.78 4.54
CA ILE A 165 13.87 7.37 4.17
C ILE A 165 14.02 7.19 2.66
N VAL A 166 13.41 8.04 1.84
CA VAL A 166 13.40 7.94 0.37
C VAL A 166 14.71 8.41 -0.29
N GLY A 167 15.75 8.76 0.49
CA GLY A 167 17.03 9.26 -0.02
C GLY A 167 17.82 8.33 -0.98
N GLY A 168 17.27 7.15 -1.38
CA GLY A 168 17.83 6.21 -2.36
C GLY A 168 17.07 4.89 -2.36
N ILE A 169 17.25 4.10 -3.43
CA ILE A 169 16.57 2.79 -3.55
C ILE A 169 17.20 1.79 -2.57
N LYS A 170 18.49 1.49 -2.73
CA LYS A 170 19.19 0.47 -1.94
C LYS A 170 19.46 0.91 -0.52
N GLY A 171 19.91 2.14 -0.33
CA GLY A 171 20.29 2.71 0.98
C GLY A 171 19.11 3.22 1.80
N GLY A 172 18.03 3.60 1.15
CA GLY A 172 16.83 4.17 1.77
C GLY A 172 15.67 3.18 1.80
N ILE A 173 14.89 3.11 0.74
CA ILE A 173 13.63 2.35 0.67
C ILE A 173 13.83 0.87 1.00
N GLU A 174 14.80 0.19 0.35
CA GLU A 174 15.05 -1.24 0.58
C GLU A 174 15.46 -1.52 2.03
N LYS A 175 16.36 -0.69 2.59
CA LYS A 175 16.83 -0.84 3.97
C LYS A 175 15.71 -0.63 4.99
N ALA A 176 14.91 0.41 4.82
CA ALA A 176 13.76 0.69 5.69
C ALA A 176 12.73 -0.44 5.62
N SER A 177 12.37 -0.91 4.43
CA SER A 177 11.38 -1.98 4.24
C SER A 177 11.82 -3.30 4.86
N LYS A 178 13.13 -3.64 4.83
CA LYS A 178 13.67 -4.85 5.47
C LYS A 178 13.48 -4.88 6.99
N VAL A 179 13.35 -3.73 7.63
CA VAL A 179 13.10 -3.63 9.07
C VAL A 179 11.62 -3.44 9.36
N MET A 180 10.97 -2.52 8.64
CA MET A 180 9.60 -2.12 8.94
C MET A 180 8.58 -3.21 8.60
N MET A 181 8.76 -3.96 7.50
CA MET A 181 7.81 -5.00 7.11
C MET A 181 7.74 -6.18 8.08
N PRO A 182 8.87 -6.78 8.51
CA PRO A 182 8.83 -7.79 9.56
C PRO A 182 8.29 -7.26 10.89
N ALA A 183 8.66 -6.03 11.29
CA ALA A 183 8.14 -5.41 12.50
C ALA A 183 6.61 -5.25 12.46
N LEU A 184 6.07 -4.75 11.33
CA LEU A 184 4.63 -4.65 11.12
C LEU A 184 3.94 -6.01 11.24
N LEU A 185 4.49 -7.05 10.62
CA LEU A 185 3.91 -8.40 10.67
C LEU A 185 3.88 -8.93 12.10
N VAL A 186 4.95 -8.74 12.87
CA VAL A 186 4.99 -9.14 14.29
C VAL A 186 3.92 -8.41 15.11
N ILE A 187 3.79 -7.09 14.92
CA ILE A 187 2.76 -6.29 15.59
C ILE A 187 1.36 -6.80 15.24
N LEU A 188 1.08 -7.06 13.97
CA LEU A 188 -0.21 -7.59 13.54
C LEU A 188 -0.51 -8.96 14.16
N ILE A 189 0.47 -9.86 14.21
CA ILE A 189 0.31 -11.18 14.85
C ILE A 189 -0.04 -11.03 16.33
N VAL A 190 0.68 -10.17 17.07
CA VAL A 190 0.40 -9.90 18.48
C VAL A 190 -1.02 -9.34 18.67
N LEU A 191 -1.42 -8.41 17.81
CA LEU A 191 -2.77 -7.83 17.85
C LEU A 191 -3.85 -8.86 17.51
N VAL A 192 -3.63 -9.75 16.54
CA VAL A 192 -4.54 -10.86 16.21
C VAL A 192 -4.70 -11.77 17.43
N ILE A 193 -3.58 -12.19 18.04
CA ILE A 193 -3.64 -13.04 19.26
C ILE A 193 -4.46 -12.32 20.34
N ARG A 194 -4.24 -11.03 20.55
CA ARG A 194 -5.02 -10.25 21.53
C ARG A 194 -6.50 -10.15 21.14
N ALA A 195 -6.81 -9.90 19.88
CA ALA A 195 -8.19 -9.84 19.38
C ALA A 195 -8.91 -11.18 19.63
N LEU A 196 -8.25 -12.31 19.33
CA LEU A 196 -8.80 -13.66 19.53
C LEU A 196 -9.05 -14.03 21.01
N THR A 197 -8.52 -13.27 21.97
CA THR A 197 -8.77 -13.47 23.41
C THR A 197 -9.91 -12.60 23.95
N LEU A 198 -10.56 -11.78 23.12
CA LEU A 198 -11.68 -10.95 23.54
C LEU A 198 -12.97 -11.76 23.71
N PRO A 199 -13.84 -11.39 24.64
CA PRO A 199 -15.15 -12.05 24.80
C PRO A 199 -16.03 -11.78 23.56
N ASN A 200 -16.93 -12.72 23.25
CA ASN A 200 -17.95 -12.61 22.19
C ASN A 200 -17.40 -12.51 20.75
N ILE A 201 -16.16 -12.88 20.51
CA ILE A 201 -15.50 -12.81 19.21
C ILE A 201 -16.15 -13.71 18.13
N GLY A 202 -16.90 -14.74 18.53
CA GLY A 202 -17.44 -15.77 17.61
C GLY A 202 -18.34 -15.22 16.49
N GLU A 203 -19.15 -14.21 16.78
CA GLU A 203 -20.02 -13.57 15.78
C GLU A 203 -19.22 -12.82 14.73
N GLY A 204 -18.23 -12.04 15.14
CA GLY A 204 -17.35 -11.31 14.26
C GLY A 204 -16.50 -12.23 13.37
N ILE A 205 -15.93 -13.31 13.94
CA ILE A 205 -15.21 -14.32 13.17
C ILE A 205 -16.13 -15.01 12.15
N THR A 206 -17.35 -15.35 12.55
CA THR A 206 -18.33 -15.94 11.66
C THR A 206 -18.67 -15.00 10.52
N TYR A 207 -18.90 -13.72 10.81
CA TYR A 207 -19.14 -12.69 9.79
C TYR A 207 -17.96 -12.54 8.82
N TYR A 208 -16.73 -12.61 9.35
CA TYR A 208 -15.52 -12.41 8.55
C TYR A 208 -15.14 -13.63 7.71
N LEU A 209 -15.46 -14.85 8.16
CA LEU A 209 -15.01 -16.09 7.51
C LEU A 209 -16.12 -16.92 6.84
N LYS A 210 -17.39 -16.69 7.16
CA LYS A 210 -18.51 -17.43 6.57
C LYS A 210 -19.19 -16.58 5.49
N PRO A 211 -18.98 -16.90 4.19
CA PRO A 211 -19.57 -16.13 3.09
C PRO A 211 -21.08 -16.33 3.02
N ASP A 212 -21.79 -15.26 2.73
CA ASP A 212 -23.22 -15.21 2.46
C ASP A 212 -23.43 -14.71 1.02
N LEU A 213 -23.65 -15.65 0.11
CA LEU A 213 -23.78 -15.33 -1.32
C LEU A 213 -25.00 -14.45 -1.64
N SER A 214 -25.98 -14.36 -0.74
CA SER A 214 -27.12 -13.44 -0.92
C SER A 214 -26.71 -11.98 -0.92
N LYS A 215 -25.55 -11.64 -0.36
CA LYS A 215 -24.98 -10.28 -0.32
C LYS A 215 -24.17 -9.93 -1.56
N MET A 216 -24.04 -10.86 -2.52
CA MET A 216 -23.31 -10.59 -3.76
C MET A 216 -24.04 -9.50 -4.57
N SER A 217 -23.30 -8.50 -4.99
CA SER A 217 -23.81 -7.39 -5.80
C SER A 217 -22.75 -6.82 -6.73
N ILE A 218 -23.17 -6.15 -7.78
CA ILE A 218 -22.23 -5.44 -8.68
C ILE A 218 -21.42 -4.39 -7.90
N GLY A 219 -22.06 -3.72 -6.93
CA GLY A 219 -21.39 -2.76 -6.04
C GLY A 219 -20.29 -3.40 -5.22
N LEU A 220 -20.51 -4.62 -4.67
CA LEU A 220 -19.49 -5.38 -3.95
C LEU A 220 -18.31 -5.72 -4.86
N VAL A 221 -18.56 -6.21 -6.07
CA VAL A 221 -17.50 -6.55 -7.03
C VAL A 221 -16.70 -5.30 -7.42
N ALA A 222 -17.38 -4.19 -7.73
CA ALA A 222 -16.72 -2.92 -8.05
C ALA A 222 -15.87 -2.40 -6.87
N ALA A 223 -16.38 -2.54 -5.65
CA ALA A 223 -15.66 -2.19 -4.42
C ALA A 223 -14.41 -3.06 -4.24
N ALA A 224 -14.50 -4.37 -4.49
CA ALA A 224 -13.37 -5.29 -4.41
C ALA A 224 -12.30 -4.96 -5.47
N VAL A 225 -12.69 -4.63 -6.70
CA VAL A 225 -11.78 -4.17 -7.76
C VAL A 225 -11.11 -2.86 -7.35
N GLY A 226 -11.87 -1.87 -6.90
CA GLY A 226 -11.32 -0.60 -6.42
C GLY A 226 -10.35 -0.76 -5.25
N GLN A 227 -10.66 -1.67 -4.31
CA GLN A 227 -9.75 -1.99 -3.21
C GLN A 227 -8.46 -2.67 -3.70
N CYS A 228 -8.55 -3.58 -4.65
CA CYS A 228 -7.39 -4.24 -5.24
C CYS A 228 -6.44 -3.25 -5.93
N PHE A 229 -6.97 -2.35 -6.76
CA PHE A 229 -6.17 -1.31 -7.42
C PHE A 229 -5.51 -0.38 -6.41
N PHE A 230 -6.26 0.02 -5.40
CA PHE A 230 -5.75 0.89 -4.34
C PHE A 230 -4.64 0.21 -3.52
N SER A 231 -4.85 -1.05 -3.10
CA SER A 231 -3.90 -1.81 -2.28
C SER A 231 -2.58 -2.06 -3.02
N LEU A 232 -2.65 -2.52 -4.27
CA LEU A 232 -1.47 -2.82 -5.08
C LEU A 232 -0.86 -1.58 -5.78
N ASN A 233 -1.37 -0.36 -5.51
CA ASN A 233 -0.92 0.89 -6.14
C ASN A 233 -0.95 0.84 -7.69
N ILE A 234 -1.90 0.09 -8.26
CA ILE A 234 -2.07 -0.02 -9.70
C ILE A 234 -2.60 1.30 -10.27
N GLY A 235 -2.01 1.76 -11.37
CA GLY A 235 -2.41 3.00 -12.06
C GLY A 235 -1.78 4.28 -11.51
N THR A 236 -1.01 4.23 -10.42
CA THR A 236 -0.31 5.39 -9.85
C THR A 236 1.12 5.56 -10.36
N THR A 237 1.57 4.77 -11.34
CA THR A 237 2.93 4.71 -11.84
C THR A 237 4.02 4.28 -10.83
N GLY A 238 3.69 4.14 -9.56
CA GLY A 238 4.62 3.70 -8.52
C GLY A 238 5.26 2.36 -8.84
N MET A 239 4.45 1.36 -9.23
CA MET A 239 4.91 0.02 -9.56
C MET A 239 5.70 -0.02 -10.87
N VAL A 240 5.37 0.83 -11.85
CA VAL A 240 6.18 1.03 -13.06
C VAL A 240 7.56 1.59 -12.71
N ASN A 241 7.62 2.57 -11.80
CA ASN A 241 8.90 3.11 -11.32
C ASN A 241 9.71 2.03 -10.60
N TYR A 242 9.13 1.24 -9.70
CA TYR A 242 9.80 0.14 -9.01
C TYR A 242 10.32 -0.91 -10.01
N GLY A 243 9.51 -1.27 -10.99
CA GLY A 243 9.89 -2.14 -12.10
C GLY A 243 11.10 -1.63 -12.89
N SER A 244 11.26 -0.31 -13.01
CA SER A 244 12.36 0.30 -13.77
C SER A 244 13.75 0.11 -13.13
N TYR A 245 13.82 -0.28 -11.86
CA TYR A 245 15.05 -0.61 -11.13
C TYR A 245 15.32 -2.12 -11.06
N LEU A 246 14.45 -2.95 -11.69
CA LEU A 246 14.64 -4.40 -11.71
C LEU A 246 15.77 -4.81 -12.65
N PRO A 247 16.64 -5.75 -12.26
CA PRO A 247 17.55 -6.41 -13.15
C PRO A 247 16.80 -7.32 -14.14
N ASP A 248 17.40 -7.59 -15.28
CA ASP A 248 16.78 -8.44 -16.31
C ASP A 248 16.64 -9.91 -15.86
N SER A 249 17.45 -10.32 -14.88
CA SER A 249 17.41 -11.66 -14.27
C SER A 249 16.26 -11.88 -13.30
N GLU A 250 15.53 -10.83 -12.89
CA GLU A 250 14.43 -10.97 -11.93
C GLU A 250 13.24 -11.73 -12.51
N ASN A 251 12.75 -12.71 -11.76
CA ASN A 251 11.55 -13.47 -12.12
C ASN A 251 10.28 -12.71 -11.69
N ILE A 252 9.79 -11.83 -12.57
CA ILE A 252 8.62 -10.99 -12.31
C ILE A 252 7.40 -11.81 -11.88
N PRO A 253 6.97 -12.90 -12.55
CA PRO A 253 5.84 -13.70 -12.11
C PRO A 253 5.97 -14.18 -10.66
N SER A 254 7.12 -14.77 -10.31
CA SER A 254 7.37 -15.27 -8.95
C SER A 254 7.32 -14.15 -7.90
N SER A 255 7.94 -13.02 -8.20
CA SER A 255 7.97 -11.87 -7.29
C SER A 255 6.60 -11.23 -7.14
N THR A 256 5.83 -11.11 -8.23
CA THR A 256 4.45 -10.61 -8.19
C THR A 256 3.57 -11.47 -7.28
N VAL A 257 3.61 -12.80 -7.43
CA VAL A 257 2.82 -13.70 -6.56
C VAL A 257 3.17 -13.50 -5.09
N LYS A 258 4.45 -13.41 -4.76
CA LYS A 258 4.89 -13.19 -3.37
C LYS A 258 4.41 -11.84 -2.81
N ILE A 259 4.43 -10.79 -3.63
CA ILE A 259 3.96 -9.45 -3.24
C ILE A 259 2.45 -9.48 -3.01
N VAL A 260 1.67 -10.06 -3.91
CA VAL A 260 0.21 -10.17 -3.80
C VAL A 260 -0.18 -10.99 -2.56
N ILE A 261 0.52 -12.09 -2.29
CA ILE A 261 0.30 -12.89 -1.08
C ILE A 261 0.62 -12.07 0.18
N ALA A 262 1.74 -11.37 0.21
CA ALA A 262 2.14 -10.55 1.36
C ALA A 262 1.12 -9.44 1.64
N ASP A 263 0.65 -8.75 0.59
CA ASP A 263 -0.39 -7.72 0.67
C ASP A 263 -1.70 -8.29 1.22
N PHE A 264 -2.15 -9.42 0.68
CA PHE A 264 -3.36 -10.10 1.14
C PHE A 264 -3.26 -10.57 2.58
N VAL A 265 -2.13 -11.18 3.00
CA VAL A 265 -1.93 -11.64 4.38
C VAL A 265 -2.07 -10.49 5.37
N VAL A 266 -1.51 -9.34 5.08
CA VAL A 266 -1.62 -8.17 5.97
C VAL A 266 -3.06 -7.65 6.02
N ALA A 267 -3.75 -7.54 4.88
CA ALA A 267 -5.16 -7.17 4.82
C ALA A 267 -6.05 -8.14 5.63
N PHE A 268 -5.80 -9.44 5.47
CA PHE A 268 -6.51 -10.49 6.19
C PHE A 268 -6.29 -10.42 7.70
N LEU A 269 -5.04 -10.24 8.16
CA LEU A 269 -4.73 -10.09 9.57
C LEU A 269 -5.37 -8.83 10.17
N ALA A 270 -5.35 -7.71 9.43
CA ALA A 270 -6.01 -6.48 9.85
C ALA A 270 -7.53 -6.66 9.99
N GLY A 271 -8.16 -7.42 9.07
CA GLY A 271 -9.57 -7.78 9.18
C GLY A 271 -9.87 -8.61 10.42
N LEU A 272 -9.02 -9.57 10.78
CA LEU A 272 -9.14 -10.36 12.01
C LEU A 272 -8.97 -9.54 13.31
N ILE A 273 -8.33 -8.38 13.24
CA ILE A 273 -8.16 -7.49 14.39
C ILE A 273 -9.37 -6.56 14.56
N ILE A 274 -9.92 -6.06 13.46
CA ILE A 274 -10.85 -4.92 13.46
C ILE A 274 -12.32 -5.38 13.39
N ILE A 275 -12.63 -6.48 12.69
CA ILE A 275 -14.02 -6.91 12.47
C ILE A 275 -14.61 -7.65 13.68
N PRO A 276 -13.89 -8.55 14.34
CA PRO A 276 -14.42 -9.17 15.55
C PRO A 276 -14.51 -8.22 16.71
#